data_c14266bc2b5109d9d4509f371317d206
#
_entry.id   c14266bc2b5109d9d4509f371317d206
#
_cell.length_a   1.000
_cell.length_b   1.000
_cell.length_c   1.000
_cell.angle_alpha   90.00
_cell.angle_beta   90.00
_cell.angle_gamma   90.00
#
_symmetry.space_group_name_H-M   'P 1'
#
loop_
_entity.id
_entity.type
_entity.pdbx_description
1 polymer ?
#
loop_
_entity_poly.entity_id
_entity_poly.type
_entity_poly.pdbx_seq_one_letter_code
_entity_poly.pdbx_strand_id
1 'polypeptide(L)'
;MIEISTSILSVKKGKESQTFIALEKAKTDYFHIDVMDGKFVEKNTYNIMLEYASYIKRISNLPLDIHLMVEDVNSAIDDFLAVEPNIITFHYEACKDKEEVKQIIKKIKENHCRVGLSVKPETKIEEIYEFLPYIHMCLVMTVEPGKGGQTLLTDMVDKISTLKNYIDKNNIDVDIEADGGINLKTAQAVKEAGANILVSGTAILIAKDYKVIIDELKR
;
A
#
# COMPACT_ATOMS: atom_id res chain seq x y z
N MET A 1 16.68 -2.08 3.15
CA MET A 1 16.54 -0.61 3.44
C MET A 1 15.05 -0.37 3.68
N ILE A 2 14.68 0.51 4.63
CA ILE A 2 13.26 0.81 4.90
C ILE A 2 12.81 1.94 3.98
N GLU A 3 11.67 1.74 3.31
CA GLU A 3 11.02 2.74 2.45
C GLU A 3 9.70 3.19 3.07
N ILE A 4 9.32 4.45 2.83
CA ILE A 4 8.09 5.04 3.34
C ILE A 4 7.15 5.34 2.18
N SER A 5 5.99 4.68 2.19
CA SER A 5 4.87 4.95 1.30
C SER A 5 3.89 5.87 2.04
N THR A 6 3.86 7.16 1.68
CA THR A 6 3.02 8.11 2.43
C THR A 6 1.59 8.08 1.91
N SER A 7 0.65 7.57 2.72
CA SER A 7 -0.78 7.61 2.39
C SER A 7 -1.31 9.05 2.35
N ILE A 8 -1.92 9.40 1.22
CA ILE A 8 -2.52 10.72 1.00
C ILE A 8 -4.02 10.76 1.33
N LEU A 9 -4.57 9.67 1.84
CA LEU A 9 -5.99 9.53 2.17
C LEU A 9 -6.55 10.65 3.06
N SER A 10 -5.73 11.18 3.97
CA SER A 10 -6.11 12.20 4.96
C SER A 10 -5.61 13.60 4.61
N VAL A 11 -5.20 13.84 3.38
CA VAL A 11 -4.79 15.18 2.91
C VAL A 11 -5.99 16.14 2.99
N LYS A 12 -5.76 17.32 3.55
CA LYS A 12 -6.82 18.32 3.75
C LYS A 12 -7.22 18.95 2.41
N LYS A 13 -8.53 19.01 2.15
CA LYS A 13 -9.08 19.67 0.97
C LYS A 13 -8.57 21.10 0.83
N GLY A 14 -8.11 21.46 -0.38
CA GLY A 14 -7.51 22.74 -0.71
C GLY A 14 -6.04 22.90 -0.28
N LYS A 15 -5.39 21.81 0.20
CA LYS A 15 -3.98 21.78 0.57
C LYS A 15 -3.18 20.73 -0.23
N GLU A 16 -3.80 20.10 -1.22
CA GLU A 16 -3.27 18.95 -1.95
C GLU A 16 -1.90 19.28 -2.56
N SER A 17 -1.83 20.30 -3.40
CA SER A 17 -0.58 20.71 -4.07
C SER A 17 0.55 21.02 -3.08
N GLN A 18 0.23 21.81 -2.06
CA GLN A 18 1.22 22.17 -1.03
C GLN A 18 1.72 20.94 -0.29
N THR A 19 0.81 20.00 0.03
CA THR A 19 1.13 18.78 0.77
C THR A 19 1.98 17.84 -0.08
N PHE A 20 1.61 17.59 -1.35
CA PHE A 20 2.36 16.68 -2.23
C PHE A 20 3.79 17.18 -2.48
N ILE A 21 3.96 18.48 -2.77
CA ILE A 21 5.30 19.09 -2.91
C ILE A 21 6.10 18.99 -1.61
N ALA A 22 5.47 19.17 -0.45
CA ALA A 22 6.14 19.08 0.84
C ALA A 22 6.57 17.64 1.16
N LEU A 23 5.76 16.63 0.83
CA LEU A 23 6.09 15.21 1.00
C LEU A 23 7.26 14.78 0.10
N GLU A 24 7.29 15.22 -1.16
CA GLU A 24 8.43 14.97 -2.05
C GLU A 24 9.73 15.59 -1.51
N LYS A 25 9.67 16.84 -1.05
CA LYS A 25 10.82 17.51 -0.41
C LYS A 25 11.27 16.82 0.88
N ALA A 26 10.34 16.21 1.59
CA ALA A 26 10.59 15.45 2.82
C ALA A 26 11.20 14.06 2.56
N LYS A 27 11.35 13.65 1.27
CA LYS A 27 11.95 12.38 0.88
C LYS A 27 11.11 11.15 1.26
N THR A 28 9.77 11.25 1.13
CA THR A 28 8.97 10.02 1.01
C THR A 28 9.41 9.23 -0.22
N ASP A 29 9.29 7.91 -0.19
CA ASP A 29 9.73 7.05 -1.29
C ASP A 29 8.60 6.83 -2.30
N TYR A 30 7.33 6.75 -1.81
CA TYR A 30 6.13 6.58 -2.62
C TYR A 30 5.01 7.52 -2.17
N PHE A 31 4.08 7.81 -3.07
CA PHE A 31 2.74 8.26 -2.72
C PHE A 31 1.79 7.06 -2.69
N HIS A 32 1.24 6.74 -1.54
CA HIS A 32 0.27 5.67 -1.37
C HIS A 32 -1.16 6.19 -1.61
N ILE A 33 -1.84 5.55 -2.55
CA ILE A 33 -3.14 5.98 -3.09
C ILE A 33 -4.20 4.95 -2.70
N ASP A 34 -4.96 5.23 -1.64
CA ASP A 34 -6.02 4.35 -1.12
C ASP A 34 -7.30 4.48 -1.94
N VAL A 35 -7.52 3.57 -2.88
CA VAL A 35 -8.68 3.55 -3.79
C VAL A 35 -9.78 2.68 -3.20
N MET A 36 -10.92 3.29 -2.89
CA MET A 36 -12.09 2.63 -2.28
C MET A 36 -13.33 2.89 -3.12
N ASP A 37 -14.14 1.87 -3.37
CA ASP A 37 -15.33 1.95 -4.23
C ASP A 37 -16.67 2.10 -3.50
N GLY A 38 -16.66 1.99 -2.16
CA GLY A 38 -17.89 2.01 -1.35
C GLY A 38 -18.65 0.69 -1.34
N LYS A 39 -18.05 -0.40 -1.87
CA LYS A 39 -18.59 -1.75 -1.92
C LYS A 39 -17.69 -2.73 -1.17
N PHE A 40 -16.43 -2.85 -1.57
CA PHE A 40 -15.44 -3.65 -0.86
C PHE A 40 -15.19 -3.14 0.57
N VAL A 41 -15.23 -1.81 0.73
CA VAL A 41 -15.26 -1.09 2.01
C VAL A 41 -16.31 0.02 1.96
N GLU A 42 -16.85 0.46 3.11
CA GLU A 42 -17.94 1.45 3.17
C GLU A 42 -17.61 2.81 2.55
N LYS A 43 -16.33 3.24 2.65
CA LYS A 43 -15.88 4.54 2.16
C LYS A 43 -15.68 4.49 0.65
N ASN A 44 -15.97 5.61 -0.03
CA ASN A 44 -15.67 5.78 -1.46
C ASN A 44 -14.68 6.93 -1.63
N THR A 45 -13.52 6.61 -2.21
CA THR A 45 -12.46 7.58 -2.55
C THR A 45 -12.07 7.50 -4.03
N TYR A 46 -12.70 6.63 -4.80
CA TYR A 46 -12.28 6.23 -6.14
C TYR A 46 -11.93 7.42 -7.04
N ASN A 47 -12.91 8.29 -7.30
CA ASN A 47 -12.72 9.40 -8.22
C ASN A 47 -11.69 10.41 -7.72
N ILE A 48 -11.72 10.76 -6.43
CA ILE A 48 -10.78 11.73 -5.88
C ILE A 48 -9.35 11.19 -5.88
N MET A 49 -9.14 9.89 -5.66
CA MET A 49 -7.81 9.28 -5.71
C MET A 49 -7.29 9.18 -7.14
N LEU A 50 -8.15 8.96 -8.13
CA LEU A 50 -7.75 9.01 -9.54
C LEU A 50 -7.34 10.44 -9.94
N GLU A 51 -8.08 11.46 -9.50
CA GLU A 51 -7.71 12.87 -9.69
C GLU A 51 -6.37 13.20 -9.03
N TYR A 52 -6.16 12.74 -7.78
CA TYR A 52 -4.91 12.99 -7.05
C TYR A 52 -3.72 12.27 -7.71
N ALA A 53 -3.87 11.02 -8.11
CA ALA A 53 -2.84 10.27 -8.83
C ALA A 53 -2.45 10.99 -10.13
N SER A 54 -3.45 11.39 -10.94
CA SER A 54 -3.23 12.17 -12.16
C SER A 54 -2.56 13.51 -11.91
N TYR A 55 -2.90 14.18 -10.81
CA TYR A 55 -2.29 15.46 -10.45
C TYR A 55 -0.83 15.27 -9.98
N ILE A 56 -0.57 14.28 -9.12
CA ILE A 56 0.78 13.98 -8.63
C ILE A 56 1.73 13.67 -9.80
N LYS A 57 1.31 12.87 -10.77
CA LYS A 57 2.11 12.56 -11.97
C LYS A 57 2.53 13.79 -12.76
N ARG A 58 1.76 14.89 -12.71
CA ARG A 58 2.14 16.14 -13.39
C ARG A 58 3.13 17.00 -12.64
N ILE A 59 3.23 16.83 -11.31
CA ILE A 59 4.03 17.73 -10.45
C ILE A 59 5.20 17.04 -9.75
N SER A 60 5.25 15.70 -9.77
CA SER A 60 6.26 14.88 -9.08
C SER A 60 6.69 13.70 -9.94
N ASN A 61 7.93 13.26 -9.77
CA ASN A 61 8.48 12.03 -10.35
C ASN A 61 8.50 10.87 -9.34
N LEU A 62 8.00 11.06 -8.12
CA LEU A 62 7.94 9.98 -7.15
C LEU A 62 6.99 8.88 -7.62
N PRO A 63 7.32 7.63 -7.31
CA PRO A 63 6.49 6.49 -7.69
C PRO A 63 5.11 6.54 -7.01
N LEU A 64 4.09 6.09 -7.76
CA LEU A 64 2.74 5.89 -7.25
C LEU A 64 2.58 4.42 -6.85
N ASP A 65 2.14 4.22 -5.63
CA ASP A 65 1.77 2.97 -5.02
C ASP A 65 0.24 2.95 -4.88
N ILE A 66 -0.44 2.26 -5.80
CA ILE A 66 -1.90 2.21 -5.89
C ILE A 66 -2.43 1.02 -5.11
N HIS A 67 -3.22 1.26 -4.07
CA HIS A 67 -3.86 0.23 -3.26
C HIS A 67 -5.36 0.17 -3.54
N LEU A 68 -5.79 -0.92 -4.21
CA LEU A 68 -7.17 -1.11 -4.67
C LEU A 68 -8.00 -1.87 -3.63
N MET A 69 -8.83 -1.18 -2.89
CA MET A 69 -9.87 -1.72 -2.00
C MET A 69 -11.23 -1.66 -2.72
N VAL A 70 -11.40 -2.46 -3.77
CA VAL A 70 -12.54 -2.42 -4.70
C VAL A 70 -13.04 -3.82 -5.03
N GLU A 71 -14.34 -3.96 -5.36
CA GLU A 71 -14.91 -5.23 -5.83
C GLU A 71 -14.53 -5.53 -7.28
N ASP A 72 -14.65 -4.54 -8.18
CA ASP A 72 -14.26 -4.70 -9.59
C ASP A 72 -12.81 -4.30 -9.81
N VAL A 73 -11.90 -5.23 -9.49
CA VAL A 73 -10.45 -5.04 -9.62
C VAL A 73 -10.06 -4.80 -11.07
N ASN A 74 -10.70 -5.49 -12.02
CA ASN A 74 -10.36 -5.38 -13.44
C ASN A 74 -10.61 -4.00 -14.00
N SER A 75 -11.77 -3.41 -13.69
CA SER A 75 -12.11 -2.04 -14.11
C SER A 75 -11.18 -1.02 -13.45
N ALA A 76 -10.90 -1.19 -12.15
CA ALA A 76 -10.01 -0.29 -11.44
C ALA A 76 -8.57 -0.31 -12.00
N ILE A 77 -8.05 -1.48 -12.37
CA ILE A 77 -6.74 -1.59 -13.02
C ILE A 77 -6.72 -0.77 -14.32
N ASP A 78 -7.73 -0.89 -15.17
CA ASP A 78 -7.79 -0.16 -16.45
C ASP A 78 -7.77 1.36 -16.23
N ASP A 79 -8.55 1.85 -15.25
CA ASP A 79 -8.59 3.27 -14.92
C ASP A 79 -7.25 3.79 -14.35
N PHE A 80 -6.62 3.04 -13.44
CA PHE A 80 -5.38 3.48 -12.79
C PHE A 80 -4.13 3.24 -13.62
N LEU A 81 -4.12 2.31 -14.57
CA LEU A 81 -3.01 2.18 -15.53
C LEU A 81 -2.83 3.44 -16.37
N ALA A 82 -3.91 4.20 -16.61
CA ALA A 82 -3.84 5.46 -17.35
C ALA A 82 -2.97 6.54 -16.69
N VAL A 83 -2.70 6.42 -15.39
CA VAL A 83 -1.79 7.33 -14.67
C VAL A 83 -0.36 6.79 -14.54
N GLU A 84 -0.05 5.69 -15.23
CA GLU A 84 1.27 5.06 -15.25
C GLU A 84 1.85 4.84 -13.84
N PRO A 85 1.18 4.06 -12.97
CA PRO A 85 1.65 3.80 -11.62
C PRO A 85 2.88 2.91 -11.62
N ASN A 86 3.65 2.95 -10.55
CA ASN A 86 4.81 2.08 -10.39
C ASN A 86 4.42 0.69 -9.87
N ILE A 87 3.39 0.64 -9.02
CA ILE A 87 2.85 -0.59 -8.49
C ILE A 87 1.33 -0.47 -8.34
N ILE A 88 0.62 -1.57 -8.63
CA ILE A 88 -0.80 -1.75 -8.32
C ILE A 88 -0.93 -2.94 -7.40
N THR A 89 -1.50 -2.69 -6.22
CA THR A 89 -1.80 -3.67 -5.19
C THR A 89 -3.31 -3.89 -5.14
N PHE A 90 -3.74 -5.15 -5.25
CA PHE A 90 -5.14 -5.54 -5.12
C PHE A 90 -5.33 -6.54 -3.99
N HIS A 91 -6.54 -6.64 -3.46
CA HIS A 91 -6.86 -7.57 -2.39
C HIS A 91 -7.12 -8.99 -2.90
N TYR A 92 -6.54 -9.98 -2.22
CA TYR A 92 -6.83 -11.40 -2.43
C TYR A 92 -8.33 -11.68 -2.28
N GLU A 93 -8.96 -11.06 -1.28
CA GLU A 93 -10.38 -11.23 -0.95
C GLU A 93 -11.34 -10.57 -1.96
N ALA A 94 -10.83 -9.74 -2.87
CA ALA A 94 -11.62 -9.19 -3.97
C ALA A 94 -11.76 -10.17 -5.15
N CYS A 95 -11.00 -11.27 -5.14
CA CYS A 95 -11.01 -12.28 -6.18
C CYS A 95 -11.93 -13.45 -5.79
N LYS A 96 -12.69 -13.96 -6.76
CA LYS A 96 -13.60 -15.10 -6.55
C LYS A 96 -12.88 -16.43 -6.36
N ASP A 97 -11.71 -16.59 -6.98
CA ASP A 97 -10.90 -17.79 -6.94
C ASP A 97 -9.43 -17.50 -7.29
N LYS A 98 -8.58 -18.51 -7.11
CA LYS A 98 -7.13 -18.42 -7.38
C LYS A 98 -6.78 -18.18 -8.86
N GLU A 99 -7.63 -18.59 -9.77
CA GLU A 99 -7.42 -18.38 -11.20
C GLU A 99 -7.60 -16.90 -11.55
N GLU A 100 -8.58 -16.24 -10.96
CA GLU A 100 -8.76 -14.79 -11.12
C GLU A 100 -7.56 -14.00 -10.56
N VAL A 101 -6.99 -14.41 -9.41
CA VAL A 101 -5.75 -13.82 -8.88
C VAL A 101 -4.63 -13.89 -9.93
N LYS A 102 -4.42 -15.05 -10.57
CA LYS A 102 -3.40 -15.24 -11.60
C LYS A 102 -3.66 -14.37 -12.84
N GLN A 103 -4.90 -14.26 -13.26
CA GLN A 103 -5.30 -13.42 -14.40
C GLN A 103 -5.04 -11.93 -14.12
N ILE A 104 -5.35 -11.45 -12.92
CA ILE A 104 -5.08 -10.08 -12.49
C ILE A 104 -3.57 -9.81 -12.43
N ILE A 105 -2.79 -10.71 -11.82
CA ILE A 105 -1.32 -10.62 -11.79
C ILE A 105 -0.77 -10.50 -13.22
N LYS A 106 -1.24 -11.35 -14.13
CA LYS A 106 -0.83 -11.33 -15.53
C LYS A 106 -1.18 -10.00 -16.19
N LYS A 107 -2.42 -9.54 -16.03
CA LYS A 107 -2.91 -8.26 -16.60
C LYS A 107 -2.03 -7.08 -16.18
N ILE A 108 -1.71 -6.96 -14.90
CA ILE A 108 -0.87 -5.86 -14.38
C ILE A 108 0.54 -5.94 -14.99
N LYS A 109 1.14 -7.13 -15.03
CA LYS A 109 2.50 -7.35 -15.60
C LYS A 109 2.57 -7.04 -17.10
N GLU A 110 1.57 -7.43 -17.87
CA GLU A 110 1.50 -7.17 -19.31
C GLU A 110 1.45 -5.65 -19.61
N ASN A 111 1.01 -4.85 -18.63
CA ASN A 111 1.04 -3.39 -18.71
C ASN A 111 2.29 -2.76 -18.07
N HIS A 112 3.37 -3.55 -17.88
CA HIS A 112 4.67 -3.09 -17.36
C HIS A 112 4.59 -2.43 -15.97
N CYS A 113 3.57 -2.77 -15.18
CA CYS A 113 3.41 -2.31 -13.80
C CYS A 113 3.85 -3.41 -12.82
N ARG A 114 4.43 -3.02 -11.69
CA ARG A 114 4.72 -3.96 -10.59
C ARG A 114 3.41 -4.39 -9.93
N VAL A 115 3.39 -5.64 -9.47
CA VAL A 115 2.18 -6.23 -8.85
C VAL A 115 2.37 -6.31 -7.34
N GLY A 116 1.42 -5.78 -6.60
CA GLY A 116 1.21 -6.05 -5.19
C GLY A 116 -0.03 -6.93 -4.96
N LEU A 117 0.02 -7.79 -3.95
CA LEU A 117 -1.12 -8.57 -3.47
C LEU A 117 -1.33 -8.27 -1.98
N SER A 118 -2.52 -7.80 -1.63
CA SER A 118 -2.89 -7.47 -0.25
C SER A 118 -3.74 -8.56 0.39
N VAL A 119 -3.59 -8.72 1.72
CA VAL A 119 -4.45 -9.56 2.55
C VAL A 119 -5.00 -8.80 3.75
N LYS A 120 -6.28 -9.05 4.06
CA LYS A 120 -6.95 -8.53 5.25
C LYS A 120 -6.43 -9.19 6.53
N PRO A 121 -6.73 -8.60 7.71
CA PRO A 121 -6.31 -9.19 8.99
C PRO A 121 -6.80 -10.62 9.22
N GLU A 122 -8.03 -10.95 8.82
CA GLU A 122 -8.61 -12.28 9.00
C GLU A 122 -8.09 -13.34 8.02
N THR A 123 -7.57 -12.95 6.86
CA THR A 123 -7.07 -13.88 5.84
C THR A 123 -5.73 -14.49 6.28
N LYS A 124 -5.63 -15.81 6.27
CA LYS A 124 -4.38 -16.50 6.60
C LYS A 124 -3.32 -16.23 5.53
N ILE A 125 -2.12 -15.88 5.96
CA ILE A 125 -1.04 -15.51 5.03
C ILE A 125 -0.62 -16.68 4.12
N GLU A 126 -0.83 -17.92 4.56
CA GLU A 126 -0.53 -19.13 3.80
C GLU A 126 -1.38 -19.26 2.52
N GLU A 127 -2.55 -18.62 2.49
CA GLU A 127 -3.45 -18.68 1.32
C GLU A 127 -2.84 -18.04 0.07
N ILE A 128 -1.88 -17.13 0.25
CA ILE A 128 -1.25 -16.41 -0.85
C ILE A 128 0.16 -16.91 -1.20
N TYR A 129 0.70 -17.91 -0.50
CA TYR A 129 2.08 -18.39 -0.72
C TYR A 129 2.38 -18.79 -2.15
N GLU A 130 1.42 -19.39 -2.85
CA GLU A 130 1.60 -19.80 -4.24
C GLU A 130 1.78 -18.63 -5.22
N PHE A 131 1.33 -17.40 -4.83
CA PHE A 131 1.43 -16.22 -5.67
C PHE A 131 2.71 -15.40 -5.44
N LEU A 132 3.39 -15.57 -4.30
CA LEU A 132 4.57 -14.78 -3.94
C LEU A 132 5.65 -14.77 -5.03
N PRO A 133 5.97 -15.89 -5.73
CA PRO A 133 6.96 -15.87 -6.81
C PRO A 133 6.54 -15.04 -8.04
N TYR A 134 5.29 -14.63 -8.11
CA TYR A 134 4.71 -13.93 -9.26
C TYR A 134 4.40 -12.46 -9.00
N ILE A 135 4.59 -11.98 -7.79
CA ILE A 135 4.34 -10.59 -7.38
C ILE A 135 5.64 -9.91 -6.97
N HIS A 136 5.60 -8.60 -6.81
CA HIS A 136 6.76 -7.80 -6.39
C HIS A 136 6.64 -7.33 -4.94
N MET A 137 5.41 -7.30 -4.41
CA MET A 137 5.12 -6.83 -3.06
C MET A 137 3.93 -7.59 -2.47
N CYS A 138 4.01 -7.94 -1.20
CA CYS A 138 2.89 -8.41 -0.41
C CYS A 138 2.54 -7.33 0.62
N LEU A 139 1.34 -6.76 0.51
CA LEU A 139 0.82 -5.81 1.48
C LEU A 139 0.04 -6.55 2.57
N VAL A 140 0.51 -6.45 3.81
CA VAL A 140 -0.18 -6.97 4.97
C VAL A 140 -0.97 -5.83 5.63
N MET A 141 -2.32 -5.92 5.56
CA MET A 141 -3.16 -5.00 6.32
C MET A 141 -2.96 -5.22 7.81
N THR A 142 -2.52 -4.18 8.49
CA THR A 142 -2.32 -4.20 9.96
C THR A 142 -3.49 -3.55 10.73
N VAL A 143 -4.53 -3.21 9.99
CA VAL A 143 -5.86 -2.76 10.45
C VAL A 143 -6.93 -3.25 9.48
N GLU A 144 -8.21 -3.14 9.85
CA GLU A 144 -9.29 -3.33 8.87
C GLU A 144 -9.21 -2.26 7.78
N PRO A 145 -9.30 -2.66 6.48
CA PRO A 145 -9.24 -1.69 5.39
C PRO A 145 -10.41 -0.70 5.42
N GLY A 146 -10.21 0.51 4.84
CA GLY A 146 -11.28 1.48 4.63
C GLY A 146 -11.21 2.75 5.49
N LYS A 147 -10.39 2.80 6.53
CA LYS A 147 -10.29 3.98 7.41
C LYS A 147 -8.85 4.27 7.80
N GLY A 148 -8.44 5.54 7.71
CA GLY A 148 -7.16 5.98 8.25
C GLY A 148 -7.20 6.20 9.77
N GLY A 149 -6.00 6.28 10.39
CA GLY A 149 -5.84 6.66 11.80
C GLY A 149 -6.26 5.58 12.81
N GLN A 150 -6.38 4.33 12.41
CA GLN A 150 -6.67 3.18 13.27
C GLN A 150 -5.43 2.75 14.08
N THR A 151 -5.67 2.01 15.17
CA THR A 151 -4.60 1.38 15.95
C THR A 151 -4.20 0.06 15.31
N LEU A 152 -2.90 -0.15 15.16
CA LEU A 152 -2.33 -1.40 14.65
C LEU A 152 -2.80 -2.61 15.47
N LEU A 153 -3.25 -3.66 14.77
CA LEU A 153 -3.60 -4.95 15.35
C LEU A 153 -2.32 -5.75 15.62
N THR A 154 -2.04 -6.02 16.90
CA THR A 154 -0.75 -6.61 17.33
C THR A 154 -0.45 -7.96 16.69
N ASP A 155 -1.48 -8.79 16.46
CA ASP A 155 -1.34 -10.12 15.83
C ASP A 155 -0.81 -10.04 14.37
N MET A 156 -0.91 -8.85 13.75
CA MET A 156 -0.38 -8.65 12.40
C MET A 156 1.15 -8.59 12.35
N VAL A 157 1.79 -8.28 13.46
CA VAL A 157 3.25 -8.36 13.59
C VAL A 157 3.71 -9.82 13.42
N ASP A 158 3.00 -10.77 14.05
CA ASP A 158 3.26 -12.20 13.90
C ASP A 158 2.98 -12.71 12.48
N LYS A 159 1.93 -12.17 11.83
CA LYS A 159 1.62 -12.47 10.43
C LYS A 159 2.76 -12.01 9.50
N ILE A 160 3.30 -10.81 9.69
CA ILE A 160 4.45 -10.30 8.93
C ILE A 160 5.67 -11.20 9.16
N SER A 161 5.96 -11.59 10.41
CA SER A 161 7.07 -12.49 10.73
C SER A 161 6.90 -13.85 10.06
N THR A 162 5.70 -14.39 10.04
CA THR A 162 5.38 -15.66 9.38
C THR A 162 5.63 -15.58 7.88
N LEU A 163 5.17 -14.50 7.24
CA LEU A 163 5.42 -14.23 5.82
C LEU A 163 6.92 -14.10 5.54
N LYS A 164 7.64 -13.30 6.33
CA LYS A 164 9.09 -13.09 6.18
C LYS A 164 9.86 -14.41 6.26
N ASN A 165 9.56 -15.23 7.27
CA ASN A 165 10.18 -16.53 7.43
C ASN A 165 9.94 -17.45 6.21
N TYR A 166 8.74 -17.43 5.64
CA TYR A 166 8.43 -18.21 4.43
C TYR A 166 9.22 -17.70 3.22
N ILE A 167 9.27 -16.40 3.01
CA ILE A 167 10.01 -15.74 1.94
C ILE A 167 11.49 -16.11 2.00
N ASP A 168 12.12 -15.97 3.17
CA ASP A 168 13.54 -16.26 3.37
C ASP A 168 13.86 -17.74 3.17
N LYS A 169 13.04 -18.63 3.72
CA LYS A 169 13.20 -20.08 3.59
C LYS A 169 13.13 -20.56 2.13
N ASN A 170 12.33 -19.89 1.31
CA ASN A 170 12.11 -20.27 -0.09
C ASN A 170 12.89 -19.39 -1.08
N ASN A 171 13.72 -18.46 -0.61
CA ASN A 171 14.50 -17.52 -1.43
C ASN A 171 13.64 -16.78 -2.46
N ILE A 172 12.47 -16.26 -2.01
CA ILE A 172 11.55 -15.50 -2.87
C ILE A 172 11.94 -14.02 -2.78
N ASP A 173 12.03 -13.36 -3.94
CA ASP A 173 12.31 -11.93 -4.04
C ASP A 173 11.00 -11.14 -4.09
N VAL A 174 10.49 -10.75 -2.91
CA VAL A 174 9.25 -10.00 -2.73
C VAL A 174 9.37 -9.05 -1.54
N ASP A 175 8.94 -7.80 -1.73
CA ASP A 175 8.86 -6.81 -0.67
C ASP A 175 7.67 -7.10 0.26
N ILE A 176 7.79 -6.71 1.53
CA ILE A 176 6.68 -6.78 2.49
C ILE A 176 6.31 -5.35 2.88
N GLU A 177 5.10 -4.97 2.52
CA GLU A 177 4.50 -3.69 2.91
C GLU A 177 3.55 -3.88 4.09
N ALA A 178 3.62 -2.98 5.07
CA ALA A 178 2.70 -2.95 6.21
C ALA A 178 1.83 -1.69 6.13
N ASP A 179 0.51 -1.86 6.07
CA ASP A 179 -0.45 -0.75 6.00
C ASP A 179 -1.46 -0.79 7.14
N GLY A 180 -1.47 0.28 7.90
CA GLY A 180 -2.43 0.55 8.97
C GLY A 180 -1.82 0.77 10.33
N GLY A 181 -2.11 1.92 10.94
CA GLY A 181 -1.67 2.26 12.29
C GLY A 181 -0.16 2.48 12.45
N ILE A 182 0.57 2.66 11.36
CA ILE A 182 2.02 2.86 11.37
C ILE A 182 2.37 4.28 11.82
N ASN A 183 3.18 4.35 12.86
CA ASN A 183 3.68 5.58 13.48
C ASN A 183 4.99 5.26 14.24
N LEU A 184 5.62 6.26 14.89
CA LEU A 184 6.89 6.08 15.60
C LEU A 184 6.88 5.03 16.72
N LYS A 185 5.69 4.68 17.26
CA LYS A 185 5.58 3.65 18.33
C LYS A 185 5.44 2.25 17.76
N THR A 186 4.85 2.11 16.56
CA THR A 186 4.52 0.81 15.96
C THR A 186 5.49 0.40 14.85
N ALA A 187 6.17 1.36 14.22
CA ALA A 187 7.07 1.10 13.08
C ALA A 187 8.18 0.10 13.43
N GLN A 188 8.78 0.20 14.62
CA GLN A 188 9.89 -0.69 14.99
C GLN A 188 9.45 -2.16 15.01
N ALA A 189 8.28 -2.46 15.58
CA ALA A 189 7.78 -3.83 15.67
C ALA A 189 7.55 -4.45 14.27
N VAL A 190 6.95 -3.71 13.32
CA VAL A 190 6.71 -4.24 11.97
C VAL A 190 8.00 -4.37 11.15
N LYS A 191 8.98 -3.47 11.37
CA LYS A 191 10.32 -3.59 10.75
C LYS A 191 11.07 -4.84 11.24
N GLU A 192 11.08 -5.07 12.54
CA GLU A 192 11.69 -6.25 13.16
C GLU A 192 11.01 -7.55 12.72
N ALA A 193 9.69 -7.49 12.45
CA ALA A 193 8.94 -8.59 11.88
C ALA A 193 9.30 -8.87 10.41
N GLY A 194 9.90 -7.91 9.70
CA GLY A 194 10.39 -8.10 8.34
C GLY A 194 9.75 -7.22 7.28
N ALA A 195 8.86 -6.27 7.64
CA ALA A 195 8.36 -5.29 6.70
C ALA A 195 9.49 -4.34 6.27
N ASN A 196 9.60 -4.09 4.97
CA ASN A 196 10.60 -3.17 4.39
C ASN A 196 9.97 -1.95 3.74
N ILE A 197 8.64 -1.94 3.54
CA ILE A 197 7.87 -0.76 3.11
C ILE A 197 6.80 -0.47 4.17
N LEU A 198 6.73 0.79 4.61
CA LEU A 198 5.80 1.21 5.66
C LEU A 198 4.83 2.26 5.12
N VAL A 199 3.54 1.93 5.13
CA VAL A 199 2.49 2.91 4.80
C VAL A 199 2.15 3.74 6.04
N SER A 200 2.43 5.03 5.99
CA SER A 200 2.10 5.96 7.07
C SER A 200 1.45 7.22 6.50
N GLY A 201 0.23 7.51 6.91
CA GLY A 201 -0.52 8.69 6.48
C GLY A 201 -0.68 9.69 7.63
N THR A 202 -1.61 9.43 8.52
CA THR A 202 -1.98 10.35 9.61
C THR A 202 -0.78 10.81 10.42
N ALA A 203 0.13 9.92 10.81
CA ALA A 203 1.29 10.27 11.62
C ALA A 203 2.21 11.29 10.91
N ILE A 204 2.39 11.17 9.61
CA ILE A 204 3.18 12.12 8.80
C ILE A 204 2.40 13.41 8.60
N LEU A 205 1.14 13.33 8.15
CA LEU A 205 0.35 14.50 7.74
C LEU A 205 -0.01 15.47 8.89
N ILE A 206 -0.04 15.01 10.15
CA ILE A 206 -0.25 15.88 11.32
C ILE A 206 1.05 16.46 11.88
N ALA A 207 2.20 15.98 11.44
CA ALA A 207 3.49 16.42 11.94
C ALA A 207 3.79 17.87 11.53
N LYS A 208 4.55 18.58 12.37
CA LYS A 208 5.03 19.93 12.04
C LYS A 208 6.09 19.92 10.95
N ASP A 209 6.88 18.86 10.87
CA ASP A 209 7.95 18.64 9.90
C ASP A 209 7.87 17.20 9.38
N TYR A 210 7.46 17.05 8.12
CA TYR A 210 7.30 15.74 7.47
C TYR A 210 8.63 14.99 7.35
N LYS A 211 9.73 15.74 7.09
CA LYS A 211 11.05 15.13 6.92
C LYS A 211 11.53 14.45 8.21
N VAL A 212 11.34 15.09 9.33
CA VAL A 212 11.74 14.54 10.64
C VAL A 212 11.03 13.22 10.90
N ILE A 213 9.70 13.15 10.69
CA ILE A 213 8.92 11.93 10.91
C ILE A 213 9.31 10.83 9.93
N ILE A 214 9.50 11.16 8.64
CA ILE A 214 9.92 10.19 7.62
C ILE A 214 11.30 9.62 7.95
N ASP A 215 12.26 10.48 8.30
CA ASP A 215 13.62 10.04 8.69
C ASP A 215 13.59 9.13 9.94
N GLU A 216 12.73 9.42 10.92
CA GLU A 216 12.59 8.61 12.13
C GLU A 216 11.90 7.25 11.85
N LEU A 217 10.90 7.22 10.98
CA LEU A 217 10.27 5.96 10.55
C LEU A 217 11.25 5.04 9.81
N LYS A 218 12.19 5.61 9.04
CA LYS A 218 13.23 4.86 8.30
C LYS A 218 14.33 4.28 9.20
N ARG A 219 14.59 4.87 10.37
CA ARG A 219 15.60 4.38 11.34
C ARG A 219 15.16 3.10 12.00
#